data_18c5293bc6b67969d2b0623db072c24f
#
_entry.id   18c5293bc6b67969d2b0623db072c24f
#
_cell.length_a   1.000
_cell.length_b   1.000
_cell.length_c   1.000
_cell.angle_alpha   90.00
_cell.angle_beta   90.00
_cell.angle_gamma   90.00
#
_symmetry.space_group_name_H-M   'P 1'
#
loop_
_entity.id
_entity.type
_entity.pdbx_description
1 polymer ?
#
loop_
_entity_poly.entity_id
_entity_poly.type
_entity_poly.pdbx_seq_one_letter_code
_entity_poly.pdbx_strand_id
1 'polypeptide(L)'
;LLIQGETGTGKDLLAKACHFVSLRREKKFIAVNCAGLPDEDAESEMFGRKVGDSETIGFFEYAHEGTVLLDGVAELSLSLQAKLLRFLTDGSFRRVGEEKEHHANVRVICTSQEPMEKLLEQGTLRSDLFHRLNVLALNVPPLRERVEDIQPLTEGFLQEISTQLKISMPQYDADFLNYLKGLPWQGNVRELYNVLYRACSLAKNNQLDIESLNLKPVQSAVISADDFGEQTLDDI
;
A
#
# COMPACT_ATOMS: atom_id res chain seq x y z
N LEU A 1 -7.54 -2.52 13.12
CA LEU A 1 -6.68 -1.36 12.92
C LEU A 1 -6.74 -0.95 11.46
N LEU A 2 -6.98 0.33 11.21
CA LEU A 2 -6.93 0.95 9.89
C LEU A 2 -5.66 1.80 9.78
N ILE A 3 -4.93 1.69 8.66
CA ILE A 3 -3.76 2.53 8.36
C ILE A 3 -4.04 3.25 7.04
N GLN A 4 -4.13 4.57 7.09
CA GLN A 4 -4.40 5.43 5.94
C GLN A 4 -3.14 6.20 5.53
N GLY A 5 -3.04 6.53 4.25
CA GLY A 5 -1.94 7.33 3.71
C GLY A 5 -1.70 7.04 2.23
N GLU A 6 -1.05 7.96 1.56
CA GLU A 6 -0.75 7.87 0.14
C GLU A 6 0.06 6.62 -0.22
N THR A 7 0.04 6.26 -1.51
CA THR A 7 0.88 5.16 -2.03
C THR A 7 2.35 5.42 -1.74
N GLY A 8 3.07 4.38 -1.31
CA GLY A 8 4.51 4.46 -1.06
C GLY A 8 4.93 5.11 0.26
N THR A 9 3.99 5.43 1.17
CA THR A 9 4.30 6.03 2.48
C THR A 9 4.86 5.04 3.50
N GLY A 10 4.76 3.72 3.26
CA GLY A 10 5.25 2.68 4.17
C GLY A 10 4.18 2.03 5.04
N LYS A 11 2.88 2.10 4.65
CA LYS A 11 1.77 1.48 5.40
C LYS A 11 1.98 0.00 5.71
N ASP A 12 2.51 -0.77 4.75
CA ASP A 12 2.77 -2.20 4.92
C ASP A 12 3.84 -2.46 5.97
N LEU A 13 4.89 -1.64 5.98
CA LEU A 13 5.96 -1.73 6.96
C LEU A 13 5.44 -1.41 8.36
N LEU A 14 4.57 -0.39 8.48
CA LEU A 14 3.92 -0.05 9.74
C LEU A 14 3.00 -1.17 10.20
N ALA A 15 2.23 -1.80 9.29
CA ALA A 15 1.39 -2.95 9.63
C ALA A 15 2.21 -4.13 10.16
N LYS A 16 3.34 -4.44 9.52
CA LYS A 16 4.30 -5.46 9.99
C LYS A 16 4.85 -5.09 11.36
N ALA A 17 5.27 -3.86 11.57
CA ALA A 17 5.76 -3.39 12.87
C ALA A 17 4.70 -3.55 13.96
N CYS A 18 3.43 -3.19 13.68
CA CYS A 18 2.31 -3.39 14.59
C CYS A 18 2.07 -4.88 14.94
N HIS A 19 2.36 -5.80 14.04
CA HIS A 19 2.32 -7.23 14.33
C HIS A 19 3.48 -7.64 15.24
N PHE A 20 4.72 -7.28 14.89
CA PHE A 20 5.91 -7.70 15.63
C PHE A 20 5.99 -7.18 17.06
N VAL A 21 5.39 -6.03 17.37
CA VAL A 21 5.31 -5.53 18.76
C VAL A 21 4.09 -6.05 19.52
N SER A 22 3.24 -6.88 18.90
CA SER A 22 2.02 -7.39 19.51
C SER A 22 2.22 -8.72 20.24
N LEU A 23 1.20 -9.13 21.00
CA LEU A 23 1.15 -10.47 21.61
C LEU A 23 1.10 -11.61 20.59
N ARG A 24 0.87 -11.30 19.31
CA ARG A 24 0.82 -12.27 18.20
C ARG A 24 2.09 -12.31 17.37
N ARG A 25 3.18 -11.69 17.81
CA ARG A 25 4.44 -11.57 17.05
C ARG A 25 5.03 -12.89 16.57
N GLU A 26 4.81 -13.99 17.34
CA GLU A 26 5.28 -15.35 17.00
C GLU A 26 4.27 -16.15 16.16
N LYS A 27 3.13 -15.54 15.85
CA LYS A 27 2.07 -16.15 15.04
C LYS A 27 2.20 -15.70 13.57
N LYS A 28 1.39 -16.30 12.68
CA LYS A 28 1.41 -15.97 11.26
C LYS A 28 1.03 -14.52 10.99
N PHE A 29 1.75 -13.90 10.08
CA PHE A 29 1.40 -12.62 9.45
C PHE A 29 1.17 -12.87 7.96
N ILE A 30 -0.05 -12.65 7.49
CA ILE A 30 -0.45 -12.82 6.10
C ILE A 30 -0.77 -11.44 5.52
N ALA A 31 -0.08 -11.06 4.46
CA ALA A 31 -0.38 -9.83 3.74
C ALA A 31 -1.09 -10.17 2.42
N VAL A 32 -2.24 -9.56 2.20
CA VAL A 32 -3.09 -9.76 1.04
C VAL A 32 -3.31 -8.41 0.36
N ASN A 33 -2.96 -8.34 -0.93
CA ASN A 33 -3.29 -7.20 -1.77
C ASN A 33 -4.69 -7.40 -2.34
N CYS A 34 -5.66 -6.62 -1.88
CA CYS A 34 -7.06 -6.74 -2.29
C CYS A 34 -7.29 -6.44 -3.78
N ALA A 35 -6.52 -5.50 -4.36
CA ALA A 35 -6.57 -5.21 -5.80
C ALA A 35 -6.08 -6.37 -6.69
N GLY A 36 -5.27 -7.25 -6.15
CA GLY A 36 -4.74 -8.42 -6.85
C GLY A 36 -5.59 -9.67 -6.75
N LEU A 37 -6.69 -9.63 -5.98
CA LEU A 37 -7.61 -10.76 -5.84
C LEU A 37 -8.57 -10.79 -7.04
N PRO A 38 -8.60 -11.87 -7.86
CA PRO A 38 -9.60 -12.02 -8.92
C PRO A 38 -10.99 -12.11 -8.30
N ASP A 39 -11.96 -11.33 -8.78
CA ASP A 39 -13.33 -11.29 -8.21
C ASP A 39 -13.98 -12.68 -8.06
N GLU A 40 -13.74 -13.57 -9.02
CA GLU A 40 -14.32 -14.93 -9.04
C GLU A 40 -13.72 -15.83 -7.94
N ASP A 41 -12.46 -15.65 -7.59
CA ASP A 41 -11.73 -16.49 -6.63
C ASP A 41 -11.52 -15.83 -5.27
N ALA A 42 -11.69 -14.50 -5.18
CA ALA A 42 -11.41 -13.72 -3.98
C ALA A 42 -12.11 -14.27 -2.73
N GLU A 43 -13.37 -14.69 -2.86
CA GLU A 43 -14.11 -15.29 -1.76
C GLU A 43 -13.48 -16.63 -1.31
N SER A 44 -13.08 -17.44 -2.29
CA SER A 44 -12.45 -18.74 -2.01
C SER A 44 -11.07 -18.58 -1.37
N GLU A 45 -10.32 -17.57 -1.79
CA GLU A 45 -9.02 -17.25 -1.17
C GLU A 45 -9.19 -16.71 0.24
N MET A 46 -10.20 -15.87 0.47
CA MET A 46 -10.46 -15.30 1.80
C MET A 46 -10.96 -16.35 2.80
N PHE A 47 -12.01 -17.09 2.42
CA PHE A 47 -12.78 -17.91 3.33
C PHE A 47 -12.64 -19.42 3.10
N GLY A 48 -12.01 -19.82 1.98
CA GLY A 48 -11.88 -21.20 1.59
C GLY A 48 -13.04 -21.72 0.74
N ARG A 49 -12.90 -22.92 0.22
CA ARG A 49 -13.85 -23.57 -0.67
C ARG A 49 -13.97 -25.05 -0.36
N LYS A 50 -15.18 -25.59 -0.52
CA LYS A 50 -15.45 -27.03 -0.45
C LYS A 50 -16.29 -27.46 -1.64
N VAL A 51 -15.80 -28.43 -2.41
CA VAL A 51 -16.49 -29.00 -3.56
C VAL A 51 -16.39 -30.54 -3.46
N GLY A 52 -17.50 -31.19 -3.12
CA GLY A 52 -17.50 -32.64 -2.84
C GLY A 52 -16.55 -32.96 -1.68
N ASP A 53 -15.59 -33.84 -1.92
CA ASP A 53 -14.56 -34.23 -0.92
C ASP A 53 -13.32 -33.32 -0.94
N SER A 54 -13.20 -32.41 -1.91
CA SER A 54 -12.08 -31.48 -2.00
C SER A 54 -12.32 -30.25 -1.13
N GLU A 55 -11.36 -29.94 -0.29
CA GLU A 55 -11.41 -28.82 0.66
C GLU A 55 -10.16 -27.96 0.55
N THR A 56 -10.36 -26.64 0.43
CA THR A 56 -9.29 -25.65 0.45
C THR A 56 -9.56 -24.63 1.54
N ILE A 57 -8.59 -24.41 2.42
CA ILE A 57 -8.71 -23.41 3.49
C ILE A 57 -8.39 -22.02 2.93
N GLY A 58 -9.14 -21.00 3.40
CA GLY A 58 -8.85 -19.61 3.07
C GLY A 58 -7.80 -18.99 3.99
N PHE A 59 -7.30 -17.80 3.60
CA PHE A 59 -6.24 -17.15 4.37
C PHE A 59 -6.68 -16.72 5.79
N PHE A 60 -7.97 -16.46 6.04
CA PHE A 60 -8.43 -16.17 7.40
C PHE A 60 -8.34 -17.38 8.31
N GLU A 61 -8.68 -18.56 7.82
CA GLU A 61 -8.53 -19.79 8.58
C GLU A 61 -7.05 -20.15 8.76
N TYR A 62 -6.27 -20.00 7.68
CA TYR A 62 -4.83 -20.24 7.72
C TYR A 62 -4.09 -19.34 8.72
N ALA A 63 -4.56 -18.09 8.89
CA ALA A 63 -4.00 -17.12 9.82
C ALA A 63 -4.59 -17.22 11.25
N HIS A 64 -5.28 -18.29 11.58
CA HIS A 64 -5.86 -18.46 12.92
C HIS A 64 -4.86 -18.14 14.04
N GLU A 65 -5.27 -17.36 15.04
CA GLU A 65 -4.47 -16.75 16.12
C GLU A 65 -3.41 -15.72 15.65
N GLY A 66 -3.25 -15.53 14.34
CA GLY A 66 -2.30 -14.61 13.71
C GLY A 66 -2.87 -13.23 13.39
N THR A 67 -2.27 -12.63 12.37
CA THR A 67 -2.64 -11.30 11.83
C THR A 67 -2.78 -11.37 10.31
N VAL A 68 -3.83 -10.77 9.77
CA VAL A 68 -4.02 -10.55 8.33
C VAL A 68 -3.97 -9.05 8.05
N LEU A 69 -3.13 -8.66 7.12
CA LEU A 69 -3.11 -7.35 6.50
C LEU A 69 -3.91 -7.41 5.20
N LEU A 70 -4.96 -6.59 5.10
CA LEU A 70 -5.72 -6.35 3.87
C LEU A 70 -5.27 -5.01 3.28
N ASP A 71 -4.42 -5.05 2.26
CA ASP A 71 -3.95 -3.85 1.59
C ASP A 71 -4.96 -3.41 0.52
N GLY A 72 -5.55 -2.21 0.72
CA GLY A 72 -6.57 -1.66 -0.17
C GLY A 72 -7.96 -2.28 0.03
N VAL A 73 -8.47 -2.31 1.26
CA VAL A 73 -9.76 -2.97 1.60
C VAL A 73 -10.96 -2.50 0.78
N ALA A 74 -10.95 -1.27 0.28
CA ALA A 74 -12.01 -0.71 -0.58
C ALA A 74 -11.98 -1.26 -2.03
N GLU A 75 -10.91 -1.94 -2.41
CA GLU A 75 -10.80 -2.63 -3.71
C GLU A 75 -11.62 -3.93 -3.76
N LEU A 76 -12.05 -4.44 -2.59
CA LEU A 76 -12.94 -5.59 -2.50
C LEU A 76 -14.34 -5.22 -3.01
N SER A 77 -15.01 -6.13 -3.72
CA SER A 77 -16.40 -5.96 -4.09
C SER A 77 -17.30 -5.74 -2.86
N LEU A 78 -18.41 -5.01 -3.02
CA LEU A 78 -19.35 -4.73 -1.93
C LEU A 78 -19.91 -6.00 -1.29
N SER A 79 -20.00 -7.10 -2.04
CA SER A 79 -20.42 -8.41 -1.51
C SER A 79 -19.37 -9.02 -0.60
N LEU A 80 -18.09 -8.95 -0.95
CA LEU A 80 -16.98 -9.40 -0.12
C LEU A 80 -16.81 -8.53 1.13
N GLN A 81 -17.02 -7.23 1.00
CA GLN A 81 -17.03 -6.31 2.13
C GLN A 81 -18.12 -6.69 3.16
N ALA A 82 -19.32 -7.15 2.70
CA ALA A 82 -20.36 -7.62 3.61
C ALA A 82 -19.96 -8.91 4.36
N LYS A 83 -19.28 -9.83 3.68
CA LYS A 83 -18.76 -11.06 4.31
C LYS A 83 -17.61 -10.76 5.27
N LEU A 84 -16.72 -9.85 4.89
CA LEU A 84 -15.66 -9.35 5.76
C LEU A 84 -16.23 -8.72 7.03
N LEU A 85 -17.28 -7.91 6.93
CA LEU A 85 -17.93 -7.30 8.09
C LEU A 85 -18.44 -8.36 9.07
N ARG A 86 -19.09 -9.42 8.57
CA ARG A 86 -19.52 -10.53 9.40
C ARG A 86 -18.34 -11.17 10.13
N PHE A 87 -17.28 -11.49 9.41
CA PHE A 87 -16.04 -12.03 9.99
C PHE A 87 -15.43 -11.10 11.05
N LEU A 88 -15.39 -9.80 10.81
CA LEU A 88 -14.87 -8.82 11.78
C LEU A 88 -15.74 -8.69 13.03
N THR A 89 -17.01 -9.07 12.96
CA THR A 89 -17.96 -8.94 14.08
C THR A 89 -17.83 -10.07 15.08
N ASP A 90 -17.78 -11.30 14.62
CA ASP A 90 -17.82 -12.49 15.49
C ASP A 90 -16.76 -13.57 15.14
N GLY A 91 -15.95 -13.35 14.11
CA GLY A 91 -14.95 -14.31 13.63
C GLY A 91 -15.53 -15.45 12.83
N SER A 92 -16.84 -15.40 12.50
CA SER A 92 -17.52 -16.47 11.77
C SER A 92 -17.46 -16.27 10.27
N PHE A 93 -17.39 -17.38 9.53
CA PHE A 93 -17.43 -17.39 8.07
C PHE A 93 -17.93 -18.75 7.56
N ARG A 94 -18.29 -18.79 6.27
CA ARG A 94 -18.58 -20.04 5.57
C ARG A 94 -17.66 -20.13 4.36
N ARG A 95 -17.22 -21.34 4.07
CA ARG A 95 -16.48 -21.65 2.84
C ARG A 95 -17.42 -21.63 1.64
N VAL A 96 -16.91 -21.29 0.49
CA VAL A 96 -17.68 -21.38 -0.76
C VAL A 96 -18.10 -22.83 -1.00
N GLY A 97 -19.41 -23.05 -1.22
CA GLY A 97 -20.00 -24.38 -1.43
C GLY A 97 -20.26 -25.19 -0.15
N GLU A 98 -20.12 -24.57 1.04
CA GLU A 98 -20.41 -25.24 2.32
C GLU A 98 -21.41 -24.42 3.15
N GLU A 99 -22.37 -25.12 3.77
CA GLU A 99 -23.33 -24.49 4.70
C GLU A 99 -22.77 -24.37 6.13
N LYS A 100 -21.78 -25.21 6.46
CA LYS A 100 -21.17 -25.23 7.80
C LYS A 100 -20.49 -23.90 8.11
N GLU A 101 -20.72 -23.44 9.34
CA GLU A 101 -20.06 -22.25 9.87
C GLU A 101 -18.73 -22.60 10.52
N HIS A 102 -17.71 -21.81 10.21
CA HIS A 102 -16.36 -21.90 10.76
C HIS A 102 -16.05 -20.64 11.56
N HIS A 103 -15.07 -20.72 12.45
CA HIS A 103 -14.60 -19.58 13.23
C HIS A 103 -13.08 -19.49 13.22
N ALA A 104 -12.57 -18.26 13.07
CA ALA A 104 -11.14 -17.99 13.22
C ALA A 104 -10.93 -16.72 14.06
N ASN A 105 -9.96 -16.78 14.97
CA ASN A 105 -9.53 -15.64 15.76
C ASN A 105 -8.35 -14.96 15.07
N VAL A 106 -8.59 -13.90 14.30
CA VAL A 106 -7.58 -13.20 13.52
C VAL A 106 -7.58 -11.72 13.88
N ARG A 107 -6.39 -11.14 14.07
CA ARG A 107 -6.23 -9.69 14.12
C ARG A 107 -6.18 -9.17 12.68
N VAL A 108 -7.13 -8.31 12.31
CA VAL A 108 -7.17 -7.70 10.97
C VAL A 108 -6.60 -6.29 11.03
N ILE A 109 -5.68 -6.00 10.13
CA ILE A 109 -5.16 -4.67 9.82
C ILE A 109 -5.57 -4.37 8.37
N CYS A 110 -6.18 -3.21 8.15
CA CYS A 110 -6.55 -2.78 6.80
C CYS A 110 -5.77 -1.54 6.42
N THR A 111 -5.44 -1.40 5.14
CA THR A 111 -4.90 -0.14 4.61
C THR A 111 -5.88 0.51 3.65
N SER A 112 -5.74 1.84 3.51
CA SER A 112 -6.38 2.63 2.48
C SER A 112 -5.41 3.68 1.94
N GLN A 113 -5.47 3.92 0.63
CA GLN A 113 -4.69 4.96 -0.03
C GLN A 113 -5.40 6.31 0.02
N GLU A 114 -6.72 6.28 -0.01
CA GLU A 114 -7.58 7.46 0.09
C GLU A 114 -8.26 7.51 1.46
N PRO A 115 -8.68 8.70 1.90
CA PRO A 115 -9.52 8.83 3.08
C PRO A 115 -10.77 7.97 2.94
N MET A 116 -11.12 7.23 3.99
CA MET A 116 -12.26 6.29 3.95
C MET A 116 -13.59 7.02 3.75
N GLU A 117 -13.71 8.27 4.21
CA GLU A 117 -14.87 9.13 4.01
C GLU A 117 -15.13 9.39 2.52
N LYS A 118 -14.05 9.63 1.76
CA LYS A 118 -14.14 9.81 0.30
C LYS A 118 -14.61 8.54 -0.41
N LEU A 119 -14.09 7.38 0.01
CA LEU A 119 -14.50 6.08 -0.54
C LEU A 119 -15.97 5.75 -0.21
N LEU A 120 -16.44 6.20 0.96
CA LEU A 120 -17.84 6.09 1.34
C LEU A 120 -18.75 6.96 0.44
N GLU A 121 -18.35 8.21 0.18
CA GLU A 121 -19.06 9.12 -0.72
C GLU A 121 -19.11 8.60 -2.16
N GLN A 122 -18.05 7.95 -2.63
CA GLN A 122 -17.96 7.31 -3.95
C GLN A 122 -18.78 6.02 -4.06
N GLY A 123 -19.26 5.47 -2.94
CA GLY A 123 -20.01 4.21 -2.90
C GLY A 123 -19.15 2.96 -3.10
N THR A 124 -17.82 3.08 -3.07
CA THR A 124 -16.88 1.95 -3.18
C THR A 124 -16.66 1.25 -1.84
N LEU A 125 -17.02 1.90 -0.73
CA LEU A 125 -16.95 1.37 0.62
C LEU A 125 -18.34 1.35 1.26
N ARG A 126 -18.70 0.22 1.90
CA ARG A 126 -19.93 0.10 2.68
C ARG A 126 -19.85 0.90 3.98
N SER A 127 -20.93 1.60 4.32
CA SER A 127 -21.02 2.40 5.55
C SER A 127 -20.86 1.55 6.82
N ASP A 128 -21.45 0.36 6.85
CA ASP A 128 -21.38 -0.54 7.99
C ASP A 128 -19.94 -1.07 8.22
N LEU A 129 -19.23 -1.40 7.14
CA LEU A 129 -17.81 -1.79 7.21
C LEU A 129 -16.93 -0.61 7.64
N PHE A 130 -17.16 0.59 7.10
CA PHE A 130 -16.44 1.80 7.51
C PHE A 130 -16.47 1.99 9.02
N HIS A 131 -17.64 1.97 9.64
CA HIS A 131 -17.77 2.13 11.09
C HIS A 131 -17.06 1.03 11.89
N ARG A 132 -16.98 -0.17 11.35
CA ARG A 132 -16.26 -1.29 12.00
C ARG A 132 -14.75 -1.16 11.89
N LEU A 133 -14.23 -0.62 10.79
CA LEU A 133 -12.80 -0.43 10.55
C LEU A 133 -12.26 0.84 11.22
N ASN A 134 -13.04 1.91 11.26
CA ASN A 134 -12.62 3.23 11.73
C ASN A 134 -12.67 3.39 13.27
N VAL A 135 -12.55 2.29 14.01
CA VAL A 135 -12.45 2.33 15.49
C VAL A 135 -11.07 2.78 15.95
N LEU A 136 -10.03 2.34 15.26
CA LEU A 136 -8.64 2.74 15.51
C LEU A 136 -7.96 2.99 14.17
N ALA A 137 -7.78 4.26 13.84
CA ALA A 137 -7.15 4.70 12.60
C ALA A 137 -5.80 5.35 12.89
N LEU A 138 -4.81 5.03 12.05
CA LEU A 138 -3.50 5.67 12.00
C LEU A 138 -3.32 6.31 10.63
N ASN A 139 -2.97 7.58 10.60
CA ASN A 139 -2.63 8.29 9.38
C ASN A 139 -1.11 8.35 9.23
N VAL A 140 -0.61 7.87 8.09
CA VAL A 140 0.81 7.97 7.72
C VAL A 140 0.97 9.19 6.83
N PRO A 141 1.64 10.25 7.30
CA PRO A 141 1.80 11.47 6.51
C PRO A 141 2.65 11.20 5.27
N PRO A 142 2.42 11.91 4.16
CA PRO A 142 3.25 11.84 2.98
C PRO A 142 4.68 12.35 3.28
N LEU A 143 5.66 11.92 2.47
CA LEU A 143 7.08 12.23 2.72
C LEU A 143 7.38 13.73 2.71
N ARG A 144 6.66 14.50 1.90
CA ARG A 144 6.76 15.98 1.85
C ARG A 144 6.36 16.69 3.15
N GLU A 145 5.59 16.03 4.03
CA GLU A 145 5.19 16.55 5.34
C GLU A 145 6.10 16.09 6.50
N ARG A 146 7.08 15.22 6.19
CA ARG A 146 8.10 14.72 7.12
C ARG A 146 9.49 14.79 6.49
N VAL A 147 9.86 15.97 6.07
CA VAL A 147 11.09 16.26 5.32
C VAL A 147 12.36 15.85 6.09
N GLU A 148 12.28 15.86 7.40
CA GLU A 148 13.35 15.40 8.30
C GLU A 148 13.70 13.92 8.15
N ASP A 149 12.73 13.09 7.70
CA ASP A 149 12.95 11.66 7.47
C ASP A 149 13.75 11.39 6.18
N ILE A 150 13.85 12.37 5.27
CA ILE A 150 14.54 12.18 3.98
C ILE A 150 16.00 11.82 4.16
N GLN A 151 16.69 12.47 5.10
CA GLN A 151 18.11 12.18 5.33
C GLN A 151 18.33 10.77 5.88
N PRO A 152 17.73 10.33 7.00
CA PRO A 152 17.92 8.97 7.50
C PRO A 152 17.43 7.89 6.53
N LEU A 153 16.37 8.16 5.77
CA LEU A 153 15.91 7.25 4.70
C LEU A 153 16.95 7.15 3.58
N THR A 154 17.52 8.28 3.13
CA THR A 154 18.56 8.29 2.10
C THR A 154 19.78 7.48 2.54
N GLU A 155 20.28 7.69 3.76
CA GLU A 155 21.42 6.97 4.31
C GLU A 155 21.14 5.46 4.39
N GLY A 156 19.98 5.07 4.91
CA GLY A 156 19.57 3.67 5.00
C GLY A 156 19.44 3.00 3.62
N PHE A 157 18.82 3.68 2.67
CA PHE A 157 18.66 3.16 1.31
C PHE A 157 19.99 3.04 0.57
N LEU A 158 20.88 4.03 0.69
CA LEU A 158 22.19 3.94 0.06
C LEU A 158 23.01 2.76 0.61
N GLN A 159 22.92 2.49 1.91
CA GLN A 159 23.55 1.32 2.52
C GLN A 159 22.97 0.00 1.96
N GLU A 160 21.64 -0.09 1.87
CA GLU A 160 20.94 -1.26 1.33
C GLU A 160 21.27 -1.47 -0.16
N ILE A 161 21.14 -0.42 -0.97
CA ILE A 161 21.39 -0.45 -2.41
C ILE A 161 22.85 -0.80 -2.70
N SER A 162 23.80 -0.24 -1.96
CA SER A 162 25.22 -0.55 -2.12
C SER A 162 25.51 -2.03 -1.88
N THR A 163 24.86 -2.61 -0.87
CA THR A 163 24.97 -4.06 -0.59
C THR A 163 24.38 -4.90 -1.72
N GLN A 164 23.20 -4.52 -2.23
CA GLN A 164 22.53 -5.22 -3.33
C GLN A 164 23.33 -5.16 -4.64
N LEU A 165 23.87 -3.98 -4.98
CA LEU A 165 24.64 -3.76 -6.20
C LEU A 165 26.10 -4.19 -6.08
N LYS A 166 26.57 -4.54 -4.87
CA LYS A 166 27.96 -4.89 -4.55
C LYS A 166 28.93 -3.76 -4.94
N ILE A 167 28.56 -2.52 -4.65
CA ILE A 167 29.38 -1.32 -4.85
C ILE A 167 29.77 -0.73 -3.50
N SER A 168 30.78 0.15 -3.50
CA SER A 168 31.06 0.97 -2.33
C SER A 168 29.90 1.95 -2.08
N MET A 169 29.64 2.30 -0.82
CA MET A 169 28.61 3.27 -0.48
C MET A 169 28.91 4.61 -1.17
N PRO A 170 28.00 5.10 -2.03
CA PRO A 170 28.21 6.38 -2.72
C PRO A 170 28.26 7.56 -1.74
N GLN A 171 29.06 8.56 -2.09
CA GLN A 171 29.13 9.81 -1.36
C GLN A 171 28.21 10.85 -2.02
N TYR A 172 27.67 11.75 -1.23
CA TYR A 172 26.87 12.88 -1.68
C TYR A 172 27.18 14.11 -0.80
N ASP A 173 26.90 15.28 -1.32
CA ASP A 173 27.09 16.55 -0.63
C ASP A 173 25.79 17.10 -0.01
N ALA A 174 25.91 18.24 0.66
CA ALA A 174 24.76 18.92 1.28
C ALA A 174 23.76 19.45 0.24
N ASP A 175 24.21 19.83 -0.94
CA ASP A 175 23.34 20.35 -2.00
C ASP A 175 22.46 19.26 -2.57
N PHE A 176 22.99 18.06 -2.76
CA PHE A 176 22.24 16.88 -3.12
C PHE A 176 21.11 16.59 -2.11
N LEU A 177 21.42 16.56 -0.81
CA LEU A 177 20.43 16.31 0.23
C LEU A 177 19.36 17.42 0.29
N ASN A 178 19.77 18.68 0.18
CA ASN A 178 18.83 19.81 0.15
C ASN A 178 17.90 19.76 -1.06
N TYR A 179 18.41 19.32 -2.20
CA TYR A 179 17.61 19.12 -3.40
C TYR A 179 16.55 18.02 -3.17
N LEU A 180 16.92 16.87 -2.59
CA LEU A 180 15.97 15.81 -2.25
C LEU A 180 14.88 16.31 -1.29
N LYS A 181 15.22 17.12 -0.29
CA LYS A 181 14.28 17.71 0.67
C LYS A 181 13.28 18.68 0.02
N GLY A 182 13.63 19.28 -1.11
CA GLY A 182 12.78 20.23 -1.84
C GLY A 182 11.81 19.57 -2.82
N LEU A 183 11.90 18.26 -3.05
CA LEU A 183 11.05 17.55 -4.01
C LEU A 183 9.68 17.15 -3.43
N PRO A 184 8.62 17.12 -4.26
CA PRO A 184 7.25 16.84 -3.78
C PRO A 184 7.00 15.38 -3.43
N TRP A 185 7.82 14.44 -3.89
CA TRP A 185 7.74 13.00 -3.62
C TRP A 185 6.31 12.44 -3.74
N GLN A 186 5.69 12.54 -4.90
CA GLN A 186 4.31 12.03 -5.13
C GLN A 186 4.19 10.52 -4.88
N GLY A 187 5.24 9.76 -5.19
CA GLY A 187 5.35 8.33 -4.86
C GLY A 187 6.00 8.05 -3.50
N ASN A 188 6.18 9.10 -2.67
CA ASN A 188 6.67 9.02 -1.30
C ASN A 188 8.00 8.26 -1.13
N VAL A 189 8.10 7.42 -0.13
CA VAL A 189 9.32 6.64 0.20
C VAL A 189 9.70 5.66 -0.92
N ARG A 190 8.69 5.11 -1.61
CA ARG A 190 8.94 4.20 -2.75
C ARG A 190 9.60 4.94 -3.92
N GLU A 191 9.17 6.17 -4.19
CA GLU A 191 9.79 7.00 -5.22
C GLU A 191 11.22 7.37 -4.84
N LEU A 192 11.46 7.80 -3.59
CA LEU A 192 12.80 8.11 -3.09
C LEU A 192 13.75 6.91 -3.27
N TYR A 193 13.33 5.71 -2.86
CA TYR A 193 14.12 4.50 -3.05
C TYR A 193 14.47 4.24 -4.53
N ASN A 194 13.47 4.33 -5.42
CA ASN A 194 13.66 4.07 -6.85
C ASN A 194 14.59 5.10 -7.50
N VAL A 195 14.49 6.37 -7.09
CA VAL A 195 15.35 7.44 -7.58
C VAL A 195 16.81 7.19 -7.13
N LEU A 196 17.02 6.88 -5.86
CA LEU A 196 18.34 6.56 -5.33
C LEU A 196 18.93 5.29 -5.96
N TYR A 197 18.12 4.23 -6.13
CA TYR A 197 18.56 3.00 -6.78
C TYR A 197 19.06 3.26 -8.21
N ARG A 198 18.31 4.08 -8.97
CA ARG A 198 18.71 4.48 -10.32
C ARG A 198 19.97 5.32 -10.31
N ALA A 199 20.08 6.30 -9.43
CA ALA A 199 21.25 7.15 -9.29
C ALA A 199 22.50 6.31 -8.96
N CYS A 200 22.43 5.38 -8.02
CA CYS A 200 23.53 4.47 -7.68
C CYS A 200 23.93 3.58 -8.87
N SER A 201 22.94 3.09 -9.63
CA SER A 201 23.20 2.21 -10.80
C SER A 201 23.90 2.96 -11.95
N LEU A 202 23.76 4.27 -12.03
CA LEU A 202 24.33 5.12 -13.09
C LEU A 202 25.52 5.95 -12.61
N ALA A 203 25.82 5.97 -11.31
CA ALA A 203 26.86 6.79 -10.70
C ALA A 203 28.23 6.47 -11.29
N LYS A 204 28.94 7.52 -11.66
CA LYS A 204 30.37 7.46 -12.02
C LYS A 204 31.20 7.83 -10.80
N ASN A 205 32.31 7.12 -10.61
CA ASN A 205 33.26 7.42 -9.51
C ASN A 205 32.67 7.38 -8.09
N ASN A 206 31.59 6.62 -7.88
CA ASN A 206 30.95 6.44 -6.57
C ASN A 206 30.48 7.74 -5.89
N GLN A 207 30.12 8.74 -6.69
CA GLN A 207 29.61 10.03 -6.21
C GLN A 207 28.23 10.29 -6.80
N LEU A 208 27.31 10.76 -5.95
CA LEU A 208 25.96 11.19 -6.35
C LEU A 208 25.90 12.71 -6.36
N ASP A 209 25.43 13.24 -7.47
CA ASP A 209 25.10 14.63 -7.69
C ASP A 209 23.64 14.77 -8.16
N ILE A 210 23.15 16.02 -8.24
CA ILE A 210 21.77 16.30 -8.66
C ILE A 210 21.49 15.79 -10.08
N GLU A 211 22.51 15.82 -10.96
CA GLU A 211 22.37 15.33 -12.34
C GLU A 211 22.18 13.81 -12.38
N SER A 212 22.79 13.07 -11.46
CA SER A 212 22.66 11.61 -11.35
C SER A 212 21.25 11.15 -11.02
N LEU A 213 20.43 12.01 -10.40
CA LEU A 213 19.03 11.69 -10.09
C LEU A 213 18.18 11.54 -11.35
N ASN A 214 18.59 12.16 -12.47
CA ASN A 214 17.89 12.13 -13.77
C ASN A 214 16.36 12.30 -13.61
N LEU A 215 15.97 13.20 -12.73
CA LEU A 215 14.58 13.61 -12.55
C LEU A 215 14.24 14.52 -13.71
N LYS A 216 13.34 14.09 -14.60
CA LYS A 216 12.76 15.02 -15.58
C LYS A 216 12.11 16.15 -14.78
N PRO A 217 12.39 17.43 -15.11
CA PRO A 217 11.67 18.52 -14.47
C PRO A 217 10.17 18.24 -14.65
N VAL A 218 9.42 18.27 -13.57
CA VAL A 218 7.95 18.28 -13.63
C VAL A 218 7.62 19.59 -14.34
N GLN A 219 7.47 19.55 -15.66
CA GLN A 219 6.82 20.64 -16.36
C GLN A 219 5.40 20.70 -15.78
N SER A 220 5.16 21.70 -14.95
CA SER A 220 3.82 22.18 -14.69
C SER A 220 3.20 22.45 -16.05
N ALA A 221 2.43 21.48 -16.55
CA ALA A 221 1.56 21.69 -17.69
C ALA A 221 0.50 22.70 -17.23
N VAL A 222 0.84 23.96 -17.32
CA VAL A 222 -0.15 25.02 -17.48
C VAL A 222 -0.73 24.76 -18.87
N ILE A 223 -1.80 23.97 -18.92
CA ILE A 223 -2.67 23.90 -20.08
C ILE A 223 -3.31 25.28 -20.13
N SER A 224 -2.76 26.17 -20.94
CA SER A 224 -3.40 27.42 -21.30
C SER A 224 -4.69 27.05 -22.07
N ALA A 225 -5.80 27.64 -21.69
CA ALA A 225 -7.12 27.41 -22.29
C ALA A 225 -7.21 27.80 -23.77
N ASP A 226 -6.12 28.20 -24.40
CA ASP A 226 -6.04 28.70 -25.78
C ASP A 226 -5.70 27.62 -26.83
N ASP A 227 -5.49 26.35 -26.44
CA ASP A 227 -5.14 25.26 -27.35
C ASP A 227 -6.35 24.45 -27.89
N PHE A 228 -7.56 24.85 -27.59
CA PHE A 228 -8.75 24.34 -28.28
C PHE A 228 -9.10 25.28 -29.44
N GLY A 229 -8.30 25.19 -30.51
CA GLY A 229 -8.64 25.75 -31.80
C GLY A 229 -10.00 25.21 -32.25
N GLU A 230 -10.93 26.14 -32.54
CA GLU A 230 -12.19 25.89 -33.20
C GLU A 230 -11.95 25.11 -34.51
N GLN A 231 -12.21 23.82 -34.53
CA GLN A 231 -12.51 23.08 -35.75
C GLN A 231 -14.02 22.98 -35.85
N THR A 232 -14.57 23.86 -36.68
CA THR A 232 -15.94 23.79 -37.15
C THR A 232 -16.19 22.53 -37.96
N LEU A 233 -17.29 21.85 -37.61
CA LEU A 233 -17.90 20.73 -38.33
C LEU A 233 -18.54 21.24 -39.65
N ASP A 234 -17.75 21.48 -40.66
CA ASP A 234 -18.25 21.73 -42.02
C ASP A 234 -17.15 21.44 -43.05
N ASP A 235 -16.65 20.22 -43.09
CA ASP A 235 -15.87 19.69 -44.22
C ASP A 235 -15.68 18.16 -44.08
N ILE A 236 -16.82 17.41 -44.25
CA ILE A 236 -16.82 16.04 -44.80
C ILE A 236 -18.19 15.76 -45.42
#